data_adff6b1c3f57ab55be29971ae3055768
#
_entry.id   adff6b1c3f57ab55be29971ae3055768
#
_cell.length_a   1.000
_cell.length_b   1.000
_cell.length_c   1.000
_cell.angle_alpha   90.00
_cell.angle_beta   90.00
_cell.angle_gamma   90.00
#
_symmetry.space_group_name_H-M   'P 1'
#
loop_
_entity.id
_entity.type
_entity.pdbx_description
1 polymer ?
#
loop_
_entity_poly.entity_id
_entity_poly.type
_entity_poly.pdbx_seq_one_letter_code
_entity_poly.pdbx_strand_id
1 'polypeptide(L)'
;MMRSVVVVGFEGVQALDLVGPFDVFTGATLVLAGRGGYDVVLASVDGAPVCTGTGLEMVARPLPGGPVDTVVLPGGFGTDAARRDRRLVDWIVEAAGNARRVVSVCNGAMLAAEAGLLDGCAATTHWAYADAMAAEYPAVRVDPEPIFVRSSEKVWTAAGVTSGIDLALALVEDDFGVEVAQTVARWLVMYLRRPGGQTQFAAPVWMPRARREPIRDVQEAIEAHPGGGHSIGELARRAAMSPRHFTRVFTDEVGEAPGAYVERVRTEAARRQLEETDDTVTVIATRCGFGTAETMRRNFVRRVGIPPDQYRKSFAHGSA
;
A
#
# COMPACT_ATOMS: atom_id res chain seq x y z
N MET A 1 -8.26 13.93 28.65
CA MET A 1 -8.37 12.47 28.90
C MET A 1 -7.35 11.75 28.03
N MET A 2 -6.67 10.71 28.54
CA MET A 2 -5.75 9.87 27.75
C MET A 2 -6.54 8.77 27.05
N ARG A 3 -6.24 8.52 25.78
CA ARG A 3 -6.83 7.46 24.97
C ARG A 3 -5.85 6.29 24.89
N SER A 4 -6.26 5.10 25.26
CA SER A 4 -5.39 3.93 25.20
C SER A 4 -5.22 3.45 23.76
N VAL A 5 -3.96 3.26 23.33
CA VAL A 5 -3.61 2.73 22.00
C VAL A 5 -2.79 1.47 22.21
N VAL A 6 -3.26 0.37 21.68
CA VAL A 6 -2.52 -0.90 21.67
C VAL A 6 -2.00 -1.16 20.27
N VAL A 7 -0.68 -1.18 20.12
CA VAL A 7 0.00 -1.62 18.91
C VAL A 7 0.31 -3.10 19.08
N VAL A 8 -0.24 -3.94 18.23
CA VAL A 8 -0.11 -5.39 18.34
C VAL A 8 1.26 -5.85 17.82
N GLY A 9 1.99 -6.61 18.62
CA GLY A 9 3.26 -7.20 18.24
C GLY A 9 3.16 -8.70 18.05
N PHE A 10 3.88 -9.22 17.07
CA PHE A 10 4.03 -10.65 16.78
C PHE A 10 5.36 -10.91 16.09
N GLU A 11 5.84 -12.16 16.12
CA GLU A 11 7.11 -12.55 15.51
C GLU A 11 7.13 -12.27 14.00
N GLY A 12 8.19 -11.65 13.51
CA GLY A 12 8.34 -11.27 12.10
C GLY A 12 7.54 -10.02 11.67
N VAL A 13 7.03 -9.23 12.62
CA VAL A 13 6.35 -7.96 12.35
C VAL A 13 7.27 -6.95 11.67
N GLN A 14 6.73 -6.07 10.85
CA GLN A 14 7.49 -4.97 10.25
C GLN A 14 7.73 -3.87 11.29
N ALA A 15 8.99 -3.58 11.60
CA ALA A 15 9.36 -2.63 12.64
C ALA A 15 8.71 -1.24 12.45
N LEU A 16 8.72 -0.70 11.23
CA LEU A 16 8.20 0.63 10.96
C LEU A 16 6.66 0.70 11.04
N ASP A 17 5.96 -0.42 10.83
CA ASP A 17 4.51 -0.51 11.04
C ASP A 17 4.14 -0.37 12.54
N LEU A 18 5.08 -0.73 13.43
CA LEU A 18 4.95 -0.53 14.88
C LEU A 18 5.34 0.90 15.27
N VAL A 19 6.59 1.28 14.98
CA VAL A 19 7.23 2.51 15.47
C VAL A 19 6.61 3.75 14.85
N GLY A 20 6.24 3.70 13.56
CA GLY A 20 5.67 4.85 12.85
C GLY A 20 4.41 5.40 13.52
N PRO A 21 3.34 4.62 13.66
CA PRO A 21 2.15 5.05 14.39
C PRO A 21 2.42 5.36 15.87
N PHE A 22 3.31 4.60 16.52
CA PHE A 22 3.70 4.80 17.92
C PHE A 22 4.26 6.20 18.14
N ASP A 23 5.21 6.63 17.30
CA ASP A 23 5.83 7.94 17.36
C ASP A 23 4.84 9.08 17.08
N VAL A 24 3.91 8.89 16.15
CA VAL A 24 2.87 9.89 15.85
C VAL A 24 1.97 10.11 17.08
N PHE A 25 1.45 9.05 17.67
CA PHE A 25 0.56 9.16 18.83
C PHE A 25 1.29 9.72 20.07
N THR A 26 2.52 9.27 20.29
CA THR A 26 3.36 9.80 21.38
C THR A 26 3.71 11.26 21.15
N GLY A 27 4.07 11.62 19.92
CA GLY A 27 4.33 12.99 19.51
C GLY A 27 3.13 13.92 19.73
N ALA A 28 1.91 13.45 19.40
CA ALA A 28 0.69 14.20 19.66
C ALA A 28 0.49 14.45 21.18
N THR A 29 0.79 13.46 22.02
CA THR A 29 0.72 13.60 23.47
C THR A 29 1.69 14.66 23.97
N LEU A 30 2.91 14.70 23.45
CA LEU A 30 3.90 15.73 23.80
C LEU A 30 3.45 17.14 23.37
N VAL A 31 2.91 17.28 22.16
CA VAL A 31 2.38 18.55 21.63
C VAL A 31 1.22 19.06 22.48
N LEU A 32 0.36 18.18 22.97
CA LEU A 32 -0.78 18.52 23.80
C LEU A 32 -0.39 18.95 25.22
N ALA A 33 0.82 18.65 25.68
CA ALA A 33 1.39 19.14 26.93
C ALA A 33 0.44 19.02 28.15
N GLY A 34 -0.10 17.83 28.38
CA GLY A 34 -1.00 17.52 29.49
C GLY A 34 -2.49 17.82 29.26
N ARG A 35 -2.88 18.40 28.11
CA ARG A 35 -4.30 18.65 27.74
C ARG A 35 -5.02 17.40 27.23
N GLY A 36 -4.42 16.24 27.32
CA GLY A 36 -4.90 14.95 26.83
C GLY A 36 -3.83 14.26 26.02
N GLY A 37 -4.20 13.25 25.20
CA GLY A 37 -3.26 12.55 24.34
C GLY A 37 -3.54 11.06 24.28
N TYR A 38 -2.49 10.30 24.01
CA TYR A 38 -2.53 8.86 23.88
C TYR A 38 -1.58 8.18 24.87
N ASP A 39 -2.07 7.09 25.46
CA ASP A 39 -1.24 6.13 26.21
C ASP A 39 -0.99 4.94 25.28
N VAL A 40 0.20 4.87 24.70
CA VAL A 40 0.54 3.93 23.64
C VAL A 40 1.37 2.80 24.20
N VAL A 41 0.96 1.57 23.93
CA VAL A 41 1.70 0.37 24.35
C VAL A 41 1.90 -0.59 23.17
N LEU A 42 3.09 -1.18 23.06
CA LEU A 42 3.33 -2.37 22.27
C LEU A 42 2.94 -3.58 23.11
N ALA A 43 2.05 -4.44 22.60
CA ALA A 43 1.60 -5.62 23.30
C ALA A 43 1.61 -6.87 22.42
N SER A 44 2.01 -8.00 22.98
CA SER A 44 1.99 -9.32 22.34
C SER A 44 1.15 -10.30 23.16
N VAL A 45 0.80 -11.43 22.58
CA VAL A 45 -0.11 -12.42 23.21
C VAL A 45 0.34 -12.79 24.63
N ASP A 46 1.63 -13.08 24.81
CA ASP A 46 2.17 -13.53 26.11
C ASP A 46 3.01 -12.44 26.79
N GLY A 47 3.08 -11.22 26.25
CA GLY A 47 3.98 -10.17 26.73
C GLY A 47 5.45 -10.44 26.46
N ALA A 48 5.76 -11.47 25.67
CA ALA A 48 7.11 -11.77 25.26
C ALA A 48 7.68 -10.68 24.35
N PRO A 49 8.99 -10.42 24.37
CA PRO A 49 9.62 -9.55 23.38
C PRO A 49 9.28 -9.99 21.96
N VAL A 50 9.13 -9.01 21.07
CA VAL A 50 8.77 -9.22 19.67
C VAL A 50 10.02 -9.05 18.81
N CYS A 51 10.40 -10.08 18.05
CA CYS A 51 11.46 -9.98 17.06
C CYS A 51 10.84 -9.56 15.72
N THR A 52 11.31 -8.44 15.17
CA THR A 52 10.82 -7.93 13.87
C THR A 52 11.40 -8.73 12.71
N GLY A 53 10.81 -8.60 11.53
CA GLY A 53 11.31 -9.23 10.31
C GLY A 53 12.74 -8.84 9.92
N THR A 54 13.29 -7.77 10.51
CA THR A 54 14.66 -7.30 10.31
C THR A 54 15.60 -7.68 11.47
N GLY A 55 15.11 -8.43 12.48
CA GLY A 55 15.90 -8.90 13.62
C GLY A 55 16.02 -7.92 14.79
N LEU A 56 15.26 -6.83 14.81
CA LEU A 56 15.19 -5.92 15.94
C LEU A 56 14.27 -6.50 17.01
N GLU A 57 14.75 -6.66 18.24
CA GLU A 57 13.92 -7.07 19.38
C GLU A 57 13.29 -5.86 20.07
N MET A 58 12.00 -5.96 20.36
CA MET A 58 11.23 -4.91 21.01
C MET A 58 10.50 -5.47 22.23
N VAL A 59 10.61 -4.75 23.35
CA VAL A 59 9.91 -5.10 24.59
C VAL A 59 8.40 -4.88 24.41
N ALA A 60 7.61 -5.88 24.72
CA ALA A 60 6.16 -5.82 24.66
C ALA A 60 5.54 -6.08 26.04
N ARG A 61 4.29 -5.64 26.23
CA ARG A 61 3.44 -6.00 27.37
C ARG A 61 2.46 -7.09 26.95
N PRO A 62 1.87 -7.84 27.90
CA PRO A 62 0.75 -8.72 27.58
C PRO A 62 -0.41 -7.93 26.96
N LEU A 63 -1.14 -8.56 26.02
CA LEU A 63 -2.38 -7.98 25.48
C LEU A 63 -3.35 -7.68 26.64
N PRO A 64 -3.89 -6.45 26.73
CA PRO A 64 -4.75 -6.07 27.85
C PRO A 64 -6.12 -6.78 27.76
N GLY A 65 -6.66 -7.21 28.92
CA GLY A 65 -8.00 -7.77 29.04
C GLY A 65 -9.12 -6.74 29.23
N GLY A 66 -8.82 -5.44 29.15
CA GLY A 66 -9.77 -4.35 29.35
C GLY A 66 -10.06 -3.55 28.09
N PRO A 67 -10.94 -2.53 28.17
CA PRO A 67 -11.31 -1.71 27.03
C PRO A 67 -10.10 -0.94 26.48
N VAL A 68 -9.96 -0.93 25.16
CA VAL A 68 -8.93 -0.21 24.40
C VAL A 68 -9.62 0.83 23.52
N ASP A 69 -9.11 2.06 23.45
CA ASP A 69 -9.65 3.07 22.53
C ASP A 69 -9.31 2.77 21.07
N THR A 70 -8.05 2.49 20.81
CA THR A 70 -7.55 2.24 19.44
C THR A 70 -6.66 0.99 19.41
N VAL A 71 -6.96 0.07 18.51
CA VAL A 71 -6.13 -1.12 18.21
C VAL A 71 -5.41 -0.88 16.89
N VAL A 72 -4.09 -1.06 16.86
CA VAL A 72 -3.26 -0.99 15.66
C VAL A 72 -2.75 -2.38 15.31
N LEU A 73 -3.10 -2.86 14.12
CA LEU A 73 -2.73 -4.14 13.55
C LEU A 73 -1.65 -3.93 12.50
N PRO A 74 -0.36 -4.09 12.82
CA PRO A 74 0.73 -3.94 11.87
C PRO A 74 0.82 -5.14 10.94
N GLY A 75 1.56 -4.99 9.84
CA GLY A 75 1.92 -6.10 8.98
C GLY A 75 3.34 -6.61 9.21
N GLY A 76 3.80 -7.44 8.30
CA GLY A 76 5.14 -8.01 8.31
C GLY A 76 5.19 -9.41 7.70
N PHE A 77 6.38 -9.98 7.62
CA PHE A 77 6.55 -11.34 7.10
C PHE A 77 5.89 -12.41 7.99
N GLY A 78 5.70 -12.11 9.28
CA GLY A 78 5.05 -13.00 10.24
C GLY A 78 3.52 -12.94 10.23
N THR A 79 2.89 -12.07 9.45
CA THR A 79 1.42 -11.90 9.44
C THR A 79 0.68 -13.20 9.17
N ASP A 80 1.19 -14.07 8.30
CA ASP A 80 0.57 -15.36 8.00
C ASP A 80 0.59 -16.33 9.20
N ALA A 81 1.59 -16.28 10.04
CA ALA A 81 1.63 -17.05 11.28
C ALA A 81 0.71 -16.41 12.33
N ALA A 82 0.75 -15.09 12.45
CA ALA A 82 -0.04 -14.34 13.42
C ALA A 82 -1.55 -14.51 13.21
N ARG A 83 -2.05 -14.47 11.97
CA ARG A 83 -3.49 -14.68 11.69
C ARG A 83 -3.98 -16.12 11.92
N ARG A 84 -3.06 -17.08 12.08
CA ARG A 84 -3.39 -18.46 12.48
C ARG A 84 -3.33 -18.67 14.00
N ASP A 85 -2.75 -17.74 14.76
CA ASP A 85 -2.79 -17.80 16.23
C ASP A 85 -4.18 -17.38 16.70
N ARG A 86 -4.99 -18.37 17.09
CA ARG A 86 -6.37 -18.15 17.57
C ARG A 86 -6.42 -17.22 18.77
N ARG A 87 -5.43 -17.24 19.65
CA ARG A 87 -5.38 -16.37 20.84
C ARG A 87 -5.31 -14.89 20.42
N LEU A 88 -4.52 -14.60 19.38
CA LEU A 88 -4.42 -13.25 18.83
C LEU A 88 -5.69 -12.84 18.12
N VAL A 89 -6.23 -13.68 17.22
CA VAL A 89 -7.43 -13.37 16.46
C VAL A 89 -8.65 -13.18 17.38
N ASP A 90 -8.85 -14.07 18.36
CA ASP A 90 -9.93 -13.98 19.32
C ASP A 90 -9.81 -12.71 20.18
N TRP A 91 -8.60 -12.33 20.59
CA TRP A 91 -8.37 -11.04 21.26
C TRP A 91 -8.70 -9.84 20.35
N ILE A 92 -8.32 -9.87 19.07
CA ILE A 92 -8.67 -8.80 18.12
C ILE A 92 -10.18 -8.63 18.00
N VAL A 93 -10.93 -9.73 17.90
CA VAL A 93 -12.40 -9.71 17.84
C VAL A 93 -13.01 -9.10 19.11
N GLU A 94 -12.54 -9.52 20.28
CA GLU A 94 -13.02 -9.01 21.57
C GLU A 94 -12.67 -7.52 21.72
N ALA A 95 -11.43 -7.14 21.48
CA ALA A 95 -10.96 -5.76 21.57
C ALA A 95 -11.72 -4.84 20.58
N ALA A 96 -11.93 -5.30 19.33
CA ALA A 96 -12.69 -4.57 18.33
C ALA A 96 -14.15 -4.34 18.72
N GLY A 97 -14.77 -5.27 19.47
CA GLY A 97 -16.11 -5.10 20.01
C GLY A 97 -16.24 -3.84 20.87
N ASN A 98 -15.24 -3.58 21.68
CA ASN A 98 -15.22 -2.50 22.67
C ASN A 98 -14.43 -1.25 22.24
N ALA A 99 -13.52 -1.38 21.29
CA ALA A 99 -12.69 -0.28 20.81
C ALA A 99 -13.52 0.77 20.04
N ARG A 100 -13.11 2.02 20.14
CA ARG A 100 -13.64 3.09 19.29
C ARG A 100 -13.21 2.89 17.84
N ARG A 101 -11.96 2.40 17.61
CA ARG A 101 -11.47 2.12 16.28
C ARG A 101 -10.41 1.03 16.23
N VAL A 102 -10.33 0.37 15.08
CA VAL A 102 -9.30 -0.59 14.71
C VAL A 102 -8.60 -0.07 13.46
N VAL A 103 -7.29 -0.16 13.46
CA VAL A 103 -6.42 0.39 12.42
C VAL A 103 -5.52 -0.71 11.92
N SER A 104 -5.42 -0.92 10.62
CA SER A 104 -4.44 -1.84 10.07
C SER A 104 -3.42 -1.10 9.18
N VAL A 105 -2.19 -1.58 9.19
CA VAL A 105 -1.09 -1.09 8.35
C VAL A 105 -0.54 -2.27 7.56
N CYS A 106 -0.20 -2.05 6.29
CA CYS A 106 0.42 -3.07 5.45
C CYS A 106 -0.48 -4.31 5.32
N ASN A 107 0.10 -5.51 5.28
CA ASN A 107 -0.66 -6.77 5.30
C ASN A 107 -1.29 -7.10 6.67
N GLY A 108 -1.17 -6.22 7.67
CA GLY A 108 -2.01 -6.26 8.88
C GLY A 108 -3.52 -6.16 8.59
N ALA A 109 -3.91 -5.70 7.41
CA ALA A 109 -5.28 -5.78 6.93
C ALA A 109 -5.79 -7.24 6.84
N MET A 110 -4.92 -8.22 6.64
CA MET A 110 -5.29 -9.64 6.66
C MET A 110 -5.64 -10.13 8.08
N LEU A 111 -5.05 -9.55 9.14
CA LEU A 111 -5.47 -9.81 10.52
C LEU A 111 -6.89 -9.26 10.78
N ALA A 112 -7.16 -8.05 10.26
CA ALA A 112 -8.50 -7.47 10.38
C ALA A 112 -9.54 -8.26 9.57
N ALA A 113 -9.19 -8.76 8.38
CA ALA A 113 -10.05 -9.61 7.56
C ALA A 113 -10.31 -10.97 8.22
N GLU A 114 -9.27 -11.62 8.79
CA GLU A 114 -9.41 -12.88 9.52
C GLU A 114 -10.32 -12.76 10.75
N ALA A 115 -10.29 -11.58 11.40
CA ALA A 115 -11.21 -11.25 12.49
C ALA A 115 -12.62 -10.84 12.02
N GLY A 116 -12.93 -10.90 10.71
CA GLY A 116 -14.24 -10.55 10.14
C GLY A 116 -14.56 -9.04 10.14
N LEU A 117 -13.58 -8.18 10.41
CA LEU A 117 -13.80 -6.74 10.58
C LEU A 117 -13.93 -5.98 9.25
N LEU A 118 -13.58 -6.61 8.13
CA LEU A 118 -13.57 -6.00 6.79
C LEU A 118 -14.65 -6.54 5.85
N ASP A 119 -15.48 -7.47 6.28
CA ASP A 119 -16.53 -8.06 5.44
C ASP A 119 -17.49 -6.99 4.91
N GLY A 120 -17.69 -6.96 3.59
CA GLY A 120 -18.49 -5.98 2.88
C GLY A 120 -17.87 -4.57 2.78
N CYS A 121 -16.68 -4.35 3.34
CA CYS A 121 -16.01 -3.06 3.34
C CYS A 121 -15.07 -2.88 2.14
N ALA A 122 -14.76 -1.61 1.81
CA ALA A 122 -13.59 -1.28 1.00
C ALA A 122 -12.37 -1.22 1.93
N ALA A 123 -11.24 -1.75 1.50
CA ALA A 123 -10.01 -1.75 2.28
C ALA A 123 -8.79 -1.60 1.38
N THR A 124 -7.71 -1.03 1.92
CA THR A 124 -6.40 -1.08 1.30
C THR A 124 -5.44 -1.93 2.14
N THR A 125 -4.40 -2.41 1.50
CA THR A 125 -3.29 -3.14 2.09
C THR A 125 -2.02 -2.78 1.34
N HIS A 126 -0.88 -3.29 1.73
CA HIS A 126 0.34 -3.10 0.95
C HIS A 126 0.16 -3.65 -0.47
N TRP A 127 0.54 -2.88 -1.49
CA TRP A 127 0.35 -3.22 -2.91
C TRP A 127 0.79 -4.65 -3.27
N ALA A 128 1.88 -5.16 -2.66
CA ALA A 128 2.39 -6.51 -2.92
C ALA A 128 1.48 -7.64 -2.40
N TYR A 129 0.55 -7.34 -1.51
CA TYR A 129 -0.39 -8.31 -0.91
C TYR A 129 -1.84 -8.11 -1.37
N ALA A 130 -2.11 -7.09 -2.18
CA ALA A 130 -3.48 -6.74 -2.58
C ALA A 130 -4.19 -7.89 -3.32
N ASP A 131 -3.53 -8.49 -4.31
CA ASP A 131 -4.09 -9.60 -5.08
C ASP A 131 -4.33 -10.84 -4.22
N ALA A 132 -3.37 -11.16 -3.33
CA ALA A 132 -3.51 -12.28 -2.41
C ALA A 132 -4.67 -12.06 -1.43
N MET A 133 -4.79 -10.86 -0.88
CA MET A 133 -5.88 -10.50 0.02
C MET A 133 -7.24 -10.57 -0.68
N ALA A 134 -7.35 -10.05 -1.90
CA ALA A 134 -8.59 -10.10 -2.68
C ALA A 134 -9.02 -11.54 -3.02
N ALA A 135 -8.05 -12.42 -3.29
CA ALA A 135 -8.33 -13.84 -3.58
C ALA A 135 -8.76 -14.61 -2.32
N GLU A 136 -8.15 -14.31 -1.17
CA GLU A 136 -8.38 -15.05 0.08
C GLU A 136 -9.62 -14.55 0.83
N TYR A 137 -9.92 -13.24 0.74
CA TYR A 137 -11.07 -12.61 1.41
C TYR A 137 -12.03 -11.97 0.39
N PRO A 138 -12.81 -12.76 -0.36
CA PRO A 138 -13.67 -12.24 -1.45
C PRO A 138 -14.81 -11.33 -0.97
N ALA A 139 -15.12 -11.30 0.34
CA ALA A 139 -16.07 -10.38 0.93
C ALA A 139 -15.49 -8.96 1.09
N VAL A 140 -14.18 -8.78 0.95
CA VAL A 140 -13.49 -7.48 1.08
C VAL A 140 -13.25 -6.88 -0.30
N ARG A 141 -13.64 -5.62 -0.50
CA ARG A 141 -13.31 -4.87 -1.73
C ARG A 141 -11.93 -4.24 -1.59
N VAL A 142 -10.89 -4.96 -2.02
CA VAL A 142 -9.51 -4.50 -1.94
C VAL A 142 -9.21 -3.45 -3.02
N ASP A 143 -8.78 -2.26 -2.60
CA ASP A 143 -8.29 -1.19 -3.47
C ASP A 143 -6.81 -0.92 -3.16
N PRO A 144 -5.88 -1.24 -4.07
CA PRO A 144 -4.45 -1.06 -3.84
C PRO A 144 -3.96 0.38 -4.09
N GLU A 145 -4.83 1.33 -4.48
CA GLU A 145 -4.40 2.69 -4.84
C GLU A 145 -4.25 3.63 -3.62
N PRO A 146 -5.21 3.71 -2.69
CA PRO A 146 -5.15 4.69 -1.61
C PRO A 146 -4.00 4.44 -0.63
N ILE A 147 -3.42 5.53 -0.08
CA ILE A 147 -2.48 5.46 1.04
C ILE A 147 -3.16 4.93 2.30
N PHE A 148 -4.41 5.35 2.55
CA PHE A 148 -5.27 4.77 3.57
C PHE A 148 -6.75 4.95 3.19
N VAL A 149 -7.61 4.13 3.80
CA VAL A 149 -9.06 4.13 3.60
C VAL A 149 -9.76 4.06 4.97
N ARG A 150 -10.80 4.85 5.14
CA ARG A 150 -11.77 4.62 6.20
C ARG A 150 -12.74 3.54 5.73
N SER A 151 -12.46 2.30 6.08
CA SER A 151 -13.21 1.11 5.62
C SER A 151 -14.63 1.06 6.19
N SER A 152 -14.80 1.53 7.44
CA SER A 152 -16.10 1.70 8.12
C SER A 152 -16.03 2.84 9.11
N GLU A 153 -17.08 3.04 9.90
CA GLU A 153 -17.03 4.02 10.99
C GLU A 153 -15.94 3.70 12.02
N LYS A 154 -15.64 2.42 12.20
CA LYS A 154 -14.72 1.90 13.21
C LYS A 154 -13.37 1.44 12.65
N VAL A 155 -13.32 0.96 11.42
CA VAL A 155 -12.14 0.33 10.84
C VAL A 155 -11.46 1.22 9.81
N TRP A 156 -10.13 1.36 9.92
CA TRP A 156 -9.30 2.09 8.97
C TRP A 156 -8.17 1.18 8.50
N THR A 157 -7.83 1.25 7.24
CA THR A 157 -6.74 0.46 6.64
C THR A 157 -5.74 1.35 5.93
N ALA A 158 -4.45 1.10 6.10
CA ALA A 158 -3.37 1.80 5.42
C ALA A 158 -2.55 0.85 4.55
N ALA A 159 -1.95 1.42 3.53
CA ALA A 159 -1.01 0.78 2.63
C ALA A 159 0.25 0.27 3.36
N GLY A 160 1.42 0.30 2.72
CA GLY A 160 2.63 -0.26 3.31
C GLY A 160 3.45 0.71 4.15
N VAL A 161 4.03 0.19 5.18
CA VAL A 161 5.16 0.72 5.96
C VAL A 161 4.94 2.17 6.41
N THR A 162 5.45 3.16 5.66
CA THR A 162 5.35 4.58 6.04
C THR A 162 3.92 5.13 6.02
N SER A 163 2.99 4.47 5.32
CA SER A 163 1.59 4.92 5.29
C SER A 163 0.86 4.74 6.64
N GLY A 164 1.42 3.94 7.55
CA GLY A 164 0.99 3.90 8.94
C GLY A 164 1.16 5.24 9.66
N ILE A 165 2.20 6.01 9.30
CA ILE A 165 2.43 7.36 9.80
C ILE A 165 1.34 8.31 9.25
N ASP A 166 1.05 8.24 7.94
CA ASP A 166 0.01 9.09 7.32
C ASP A 166 -1.36 8.84 7.95
N LEU A 167 -1.70 7.57 8.14
CA LEU A 167 -2.95 7.20 8.80
C LEU A 167 -2.98 7.67 10.25
N ALA A 168 -1.93 7.47 11.02
CA ALA A 168 -1.87 7.93 12.41
C ALA A 168 -1.98 9.47 12.51
N LEU A 169 -1.36 10.23 11.59
CA LEU A 169 -1.54 11.69 11.50
C LEU A 169 -3.01 12.07 11.21
N ALA A 170 -3.68 11.35 10.30
CA ALA A 170 -5.10 11.58 10.02
C ALA A 170 -5.98 11.30 11.26
N LEU A 171 -5.64 10.29 12.05
CA LEU A 171 -6.34 9.98 13.30
C LEU A 171 -6.08 11.03 14.40
N VAL A 172 -4.87 11.59 14.46
CA VAL A 172 -4.56 12.73 15.34
C VAL A 172 -5.34 13.98 14.92
N GLU A 173 -5.46 14.22 13.60
CA GLU A 173 -6.29 15.32 13.06
C GLU A 173 -7.76 15.15 13.45
N ASP A 174 -8.31 13.94 13.33
CA ASP A 174 -9.69 13.60 13.72
C ASP A 174 -9.93 13.79 15.24
N ASP A 175 -8.94 13.46 16.07
CA ASP A 175 -9.06 13.47 17.51
C ASP A 175 -8.77 14.83 18.16
N PHE A 176 -7.82 15.60 17.64
CA PHE A 176 -7.27 16.80 18.28
C PHE A 176 -7.13 17.99 17.33
N GLY A 177 -7.58 17.84 16.10
CA GLY A 177 -7.57 18.90 15.08
C GLY A 177 -6.27 19.02 14.31
N VAL A 178 -6.37 19.76 13.18
CA VAL A 178 -5.31 19.90 12.19
C VAL A 178 -4.03 20.51 12.73
N GLU A 179 -4.11 21.43 13.68
CA GLU A 179 -2.94 22.11 14.24
C GLU A 179 -2.00 21.16 15.00
N VAL A 180 -2.58 20.23 15.78
CA VAL A 180 -1.79 19.20 16.48
C VAL A 180 -1.16 18.26 15.47
N ALA A 181 -1.92 17.76 14.50
CA ALA A 181 -1.40 16.87 13.46
C ALA A 181 -0.29 17.53 12.63
N GLN A 182 -0.44 18.80 12.24
CA GLN A 182 0.61 19.57 11.54
C GLN A 182 1.89 19.71 12.36
N THR A 183 1.76 19.95 13.65
CA THR A 183 2.91 20.11 14.54
C THR A 183 3.67 18.78 14.66
N VAL A 184 2.96 17.67 14.82
CA VAL A 184 3.56 16.32 14.82
C VAL A 184 4.23 16.02 13.47
N ALA A 185 3.55 16.30 12.35
CA ALA A 185 4.11 16.07 11.02
C ALA A 185 5.40 16.86 10.77
N ARG A 186 5.45 18.14 11.20
CA ARG A 186 6.68 18.97 11.12
C ARG A 186 7.80 18.40 11.96
N TRP A 187 7.50 17.92 13.16
CA TRP A 187 8.48 17.30 14.05
C TRP A 187 9.08 16.02 13.44
N LEU A 188 8.26 15.23 12.78
CA LEU A 188 8.69 14.02 12.07
C LEU A 188 9.29 14.30 10.67
N VAL A 189 9.36 15.58 10.25
CA VAL A 189 9.81 16.00 8.91
C VAL A 189 8.98 15.32 7.80
N MET A 190 7.68 15.17 8.04
CA MET A 190 6.73 14.51 7.14
C MET A 190 5.73 15.50 6.54
N TYR A 191 5.20 15.17 5.37
CA TYR A 191 4.00 15.85 4.88
C TYR A 191 2.79 15.42 5.71
N LEU A 192 1.93 16.37 6.09
CA LEU A 192 0.65 16.03 6.72
C LEU A 192 -0.24 15.21 5.75
N ARG A 193 -0.18 15.55 4.46
CA ARG A 193 -0.85 14.81 3.38
C ARG A 193 0.12 14.69 2.22
N ARG A 194 0.56 13.47 1.94
CA ARG A 194 1.41 13.24 0.76
C ARG A 194 0.54 13.12 -0.51
N PRO A 195 1.03 13.64 -1.65
CA PRO A 195 0.32 13.50 -2.91
C PRO A 195 0.42 12.07 -3.48
N GLY A 196 -0.61 11.66 -4.23
CA GLY A 196 -0.64 10.38 -4.94
C GLY A 196 -1.02 9.18 -4.09
N GLY A 197 -1.07 8.01 -4.72
CA GLY A 197 -1.37 6.72 -4.11
C GLY A 197 -0.12 5.87 -3.92
N GLN A 198 -0.30 4.66 -3.37
CA GLN A 198 0.82 3.74 -3.14
C GLN A 198 1.36 3.10 -4.43
N THR A 199 0.59 3.06 -5.50
CA THR A 199 1.00 2.46 -6.77
C THR A 199 2.21 3.17 -7.39
N GLN A 200 2.45 4.46 -7.04
CA GLN A 200 3.67 5.15 -7.41
C GLN A 200 4.95 4.50 -6.83
N PHE A 201 4.83 3.74 -5.72
CA PHE A 201 5.93 3.04 -5.05
C PHE A 201 5.97 1.55 -5.40
N ALA A 202 4.93 1.03 -6.07
CA ALA A 202 4.91 -0.37 -6.46
C ALA A 202 6.10 -0.65 -7.38
N ALA A 203 6.88 -1.67 -7.05
CA ALA A 203 7.87 -2.21 -7.99
C ALA A 203 7.15 -2.57 -9.30
N PRO A 204 7.85 -2.60 -10.45
CA PRO A 204 7.26 -3.10 -11.68
C PRO A 204 6.62 -4.44 -11.36
N VAL A 205 5.30 -4.44 -11.32
CA VAL A 205 4.53 -5.60 -10.86
C VAL A 205 4.98 -6.79 -11.67
N TRP A 206 5.28 -7.88 -11.01
CA TRP A 206 5.43 -9.19 -11.62
C TRP A 206 4.32 -9.37 -12.65
N MET A 207 4.68 -9.18 -13.92
CA MET A 207 3.71 -9.35 -14.99
C MET A 207 3.41 -10.84 -15.09
N PRO A 208 2.17 -11.29 -14.89
CA PRO A 208 1.86 -12.71 -15.04
C PRO A 208 2.36 -13.18 -16.39
N ARG A 209 3.25 -14.16 -16.39
CA ARG A 209 3.72 -14.77 -17.63
C ARG A 209 2.64 -15.68 -18.17
N ALA A 210 2.21 -15.43 -19.41
CA ALA A 210 1.23 -16.26 -20.07
C ALA A 210 1.73 -17.72 -20.18
N ARG A 211 0.84 -18.66 -20.05
CA ARG A 211 1.16 -20.09 -20.18
C ARG A 211 1.42 -20.47 -21.64
N ARG A 212 0.68 -19.87 -22.58
CA ARG A 212 0.82 -20.10 -24.02
C ARG A 212 2.02 -19.35 -24.55
N GLU A 213 2.93 -20.07 -25.19
CA GLU A 213 4.13 -19.52 -25.80
C GLU A 213 3.85 -18.32 -26.74
N PRO A 214 2.88 -18.34 -27.69
CA PRO A 214 2.60 -17.20 -28.55
C PRO A 214 2.17 -15.92 -27.79
N ILE A 215 1.52 -16.05 -26.64
CA ILE A 215 1.14 -14.90 -25.82
C ILE A 215 2.32 -14.40 -25.02
N ARG A 216 3.17 -15.29 -24.51
CA ARG A 216 4.41 -14.96 -23.83
C ARG A 216 5.39 -14.22 -24.76
N ASP A 217 5.54 -14.67 -26.02
CA ASP A 217 6.37 -14.01 -27.03
C ASP A 217 5.89 -12.58 -27.34
N VAL A 218 4.57 -12.36 -27.28
CA VAL A 218 3.99 -11.02 -27.40
C VAL A 218 4.33 -10.16 -26.17
N GLN A 219 4.23 -10.71 -24.96
CA GLN A 219 4.60 -9.98 -23.74
C GLN A 219 6.08 -9.55 -23.80
N GLU A 220 6.98 -10.46 -24.13
CA GLU A 220 8.42 -10.21 -24.26
C GLU A 220 8.73 -9.12 -25.31
N ALA A 221 8.03 -9.14 -26.43
CA ALA A 221 8.21 -8.13 -27.48
C ALA A 221 7.77 -6.73 -27.03
N ILE A 222 6.67 -6.61 -26.28
CA ILE A 222 6.19 -5.34 -25.74
C ILE A 222 7.18 -4.82 -24.68
N GLU A 223 7.64 -5.69 -23.79
CA GLU A 223 8.59 -5.37 -22.73
C GLU A 223 9.96 -4.93 -23.26
N ALA A 224 10.47 -5.64 -24.28
CA ALA A 224 11.75 -5.32 -24.89
C ALA A 224 11.74 -3.98 -25.65
N HIS A 225 10.61 -3.61 -26.24
CA HIS A 225 10.49 -2.40 -27.06
C HIS A 225 9.20 -1.62 -26.75
N PRO A 226 9.07 -0.99 -25.56
CA PRO A 226 7.82 -0.30 -25.15
C PRO A 226 7.36 0.76 -26.15
N GLY A 227 8.32 1.46 -26.79
CA GLY A 227 8.07 2.50 -27.79
C GLY A 227 7.64 1.99 -29.17
N GLY A 228 7.66 0.68 -29.38
CA GLY A 228 7.31 0.07 -30.65
C GLY A 228 5.82 0.20 -31.03
N GLY A 229 5.51 -0.15 -32.28
CA GLY A 229 4.12 -0.30 -32.72
C GLY A 229 3.50 -1.55 -32.09
N HIS A 230 2.48 -1.35 -31.26
CA HIS A 230 1.78 -2.43 -30.55
C HIS A 230 0.28 -2.35 -30.78
N SER A 231 -0.12 -2.14 -32.05
CA SER A 231 -1.54 -2.24 -32.40
C SER A 231 -2.05 -3.69 -32.19
N ILE A 232 -3.32 -3.82 -31.86
CA ILE A 232 -3.95 -5.14 -31.70
C ILE A 232 -3.72 -6.04 -32.92
N GLY A 233 -3.74 -5.47 -34.12
CA GLY A 233 -3.48 -6.21 -35.35
C GLY A 233 -2.06 -6.73 -35.47
N GLU A 234 -1.07 -5.97 -35.05
CA GLU A 234 0.37 -6.38 -35.03
C GLU A 234 0.62 -7.46 -33.99
N LEU A 235 0.11 -7.27 -32.78
CA LEU A 235 0.24 -8.24 -31.70
C LEU A 235 -0.45 -9.57 -32.04
N ALA A 236 -1.66 -9.51 -32.61
CA ALA A 236 -2.37 -10.69 -33.06
C ALA A 236 -1.65 -11.45 -34.20
N ARG A 237 -1.07 -10.72 -35.16
CA ARG A 237 -0.24 -11.35 -36.22
C ARG A 237 1.00 -12.03 -35.62
N ARG A 238 1.64 -11.42 -34.64
CA ARG A 238 2.79 -12.02 -33.94
C ARG A 238 2.40 -13.33 -33.24
N ALA A 239 1.24 -13.36 -32.64
CA ALA A 239 0.68 -14.57 -31.99
C ALA A 239 0.08 -15.59 -32.97
N ALA A 240 0.11 -15.32 -34.28
CA ALA A 240 -0.55 -16.13 -35.33
C ALA A 240 -2.06 -16.33 -35.06
N MET A 241 -2.72 -15.30 -34.55
CA MET A 241 -4.15 -15.31 -34.19
C MET A 241 -4.93 -14.21 -34.90
N SER A 242 -6.26 -14.38 -35.02
CA SER A 242 -7.13 -13.25 -35.37
C SER A 242 -7.19 -12.23 -34.22
N PRO A 243 -7.40 -10.92 -34.48
CA PRO A 243 -7.45 -9.89 -33.46
C PRO A 243 -8.43 -10.21 -32.33
N ARG A 244 -9.63 -10.71 -32.65
CA ARG A 244 -10.64 -11.07 -31.65
C ARG A 244 -10.21 -12.26 -30.78
N HIS A 245 -9.64 -13.30 -31.41
CA HIS A 245 -9.14 -14.48 -30.70
C HIS A 245 -7.97 -14.11 -29.80
N PHE A 246 -7.02 -13.34 -30.30
CA PHE A 246 -5.87 -12.82 -29.56
C PHE A 246 -6.31 -12.03 -28.31
N THR A 247 -7.19 -11.04 -28.49
CA THR A 247 -7.66 -10.22 -27.35
C THR A 247 -8.26 -11.07 -26.26
N ARG A 248 -9.12 -12.05 -26.62
CA ARG A 248 -9.75 -12.95 -25.64
C ARG A 248 -8.70 -13.80 -24.92
N VAL A 249 -7.83 -14.48 -25.66
CA VAL A 249 -6.81 -15.37 -25.08
C VAL A 249 -5.81 -14.60 -24.22
N PHE A 250 -5.39 -13.43 -24.69
CA PHE A 250 -4.48 -12.58 -23.93
C PHE A 250 -5.13 -12.12 -22.61
N THR A 251 -6.38 -11.67 -22.65
CA THR A 251 -7.10 -11.24 -21.43
C THR A 251 -7.31 -12.40 -20.47
N ASP A 252 -7.66 -13.58 -20.96
CA ASP A 252 -7.86 -14.79 -20.15
C ASP A 252 -6.57 -15.24 -19.44
N GLU A 253 -5.41 -15.10 -20.09
CA GLU A 253 -4.12 -15.56 -19.53
C GLU A 253 -3.35 -14.52 -18.74
N VAL A 254 -3.48 -13.24 -19.11
CA VAL A 254 -2.72 -12.12 -18.52
C VAL A 254 -3.55 -11.35 -17.48
N GLY A 255 -4.89 -11.51 -17.52
CA GLY A 255 -5.82 -10.86 -16.60
C GLY A 255 -6.21 -9.43 -17.01
N GLU A 256 -5.63 -8.88 -18.10
CA GLU A 256 -5.95 -7.55 -18.61
C GLU A 256 -5.95 -7.49 -20.13
N ALA A 257 -6.65 -6.50 -20.70
CA ALA A 257 -6.71 -6.30 -22.15
C ALA A 257 -5.32 -5.93 -22.73
N PRO A 258 -4.96 -6.39 -23.96
CA PRO A 258 -3.65 -6.10 -24.55
C PRO A 258 -3.28 -4.63 -24.61
N GLY A 259 -4.24 -3.73 -24.87
CA GLY A 259 -3.99 -2.28 -24.88
C GLY A 259 -3.64 -1.73 -23.50
N ALA A 260 -4.30 -2.23 -22.44
CA ALA A 260 -4.00 -1.86 -21.06
C ALA A 260 -2.61 -2.34 -20.63
N TYR A 261 -2.23 -3.56 -21.05
CA TYR A 261 -0.89 -4.10 -20.87
C TYR A 261 0.19 -3.23 -21.51
N VAL A 262 0.02 -2.85 -22.79
CA VAL A 262 0.96 -1.96 -23.49
C VAL A 262 1.10 -0.62 -22.77
N GLU A 263 -0.01 -0.01 -22.37
CA GLU A 263 0.03 1.26 -21.62
C GLU A 263 0.77 1.10 -20.28
N ARG A 264 0.60 -0.02 -19.59
CA ARG A 264 1.30 -0.31 -18.33
C ARG A 264 2.80 -0.43 -18.56
N VAL A 265 3.24 -1.23 -19.55
CA VAL A 265 4.66 -1.40 -19.88
C VAL A 265 5.30 -0.06 -20.26
N ARG A 266 4.60 0.76 -21.05
CA ARG A 266 5.05 2.11 -21.40
C ARG A 266 5.20 3.02 -20.19
N THR A 267 4.25 2.94 -19.25
CA THR A 267 4.31 3.73 -18.02
C THR A 267 5.50 3.33 -17.16
N GLU A 268 5.76 2.02 -17.03
CA GLU A 268 6.93 1.53 -16.27
C GLU A 268 8.27 1.91 -16.95
N ALA A 269 8.32 1.89 -18.27
CA ALA A 269 9.49 2.37 -18.99
C ALA A 269 9.70 3.88 -18.80
N ALA A 270 8.60 4.66 -18.75
CA ALA A 270 8.67 6.10 -18.49
C ALA A 270 9.11 6.40 -17.05
N ARG A 271 8.64 5.64 -16.06
CA ARG A 271 9.09 5.75 -14.66
C ARG A 271 10.60 5.62 -14.57
N ARG A 272 11.14 4.52 -15.10
CA ARG A 272 12.60 4.29 -15.11
C ARG A 272 13.36 5.43 -15.76
N GLN A 273 12.92 5.92 -16.92
CA GLN A 273 13.58 7.04 -17.58
C GLN A 273 13.48 8.35 -16.79
N LEU A 274 12.39 8.60 -16.07
CA LEU A 274 12.25 9.75 -15.19
C LEU A 274 13.20 9.67 -13.98
N GLU A 275 13.50 8.47 -13.50
CA GLU A 275 14.40 8.19 -12.37
C GLU A 275 15.88 8.24 -12.79
N GLU A 276 16.21 7.72 -13.98
CA GLU A 276 17.57 7.45 -14.43
C GLU A 276 18.15 8.53 -15.35
N THR A 277 17.31 9.42 -15.90
CA THR A 277 17.75 10.43 -16.90
C THR A 277 17.19 11.81 -16.65
N ASP A 278 17.91 12.83 -17.15
CA ASP A 278 17.46 14.23 -17.18
C ASP A 278 16.67 14.58 -18.46
N ASP A 279 16.32 13.58 -19.28
CA ASP A 279 15.56 13.78 -20.51
C ASP A 279 14.21 14.49 -20.24
N THR A 280 13.83 15.38 -21.14
CA THR A 280 12.53 16.07 -21.00
C THR A 280 11.37 15.08 -21.10
N VAL A 281 10.24 15.42 -20.44
CA VAL A 281 9.02 14.58 -20.50
C VAL A 281 8.58 14.33 -21.96
N THR A 282 8.82 15.27 -22.87
CA THR A 282 8.53 15.12 -24.30
C THR A 282 9.40 14.04 -24.95
N VAL A 283 10.70 14.01 -24.65
CA VAL A 283 11.63 13.00 -25.16
C VAL A 283 11.24 11.63 -24.64
N ILE A 284 10.98 11.52 -23.34
CA ILE A 284 10.55 10.28 -22.70
C ILE A 284 9.23 9.78 -23.29
N ALA A 285 8.25 10.66 -23.47
CA ALA A 285 6.96 10.31 -24.07
C ALA A 285 7.11 9.71 -25.48
N THR A 286 7.98 10.28 -26.30
CA THR A 286 8.27 9.76 -27.64
C THR A 286 8.96 8.40 -27.57
N ARG A 287 10.00 8.29 -26.75
CA ARG A 287 10.81 7.06 -26.61
C ARG A 287 9.99 5.89 -26.04
N CYS A 288 9.09 6.17 -25.10
CA CYS A 288 8.19 5.16 -24.52
C CYS A 288 6.92 4.90 -25.35
N GLY A 289 6.74 5.57 -26.50
CA GLY A 289 5.65 5.30 -27.44
C GLY A 289 4.29 5.92 -27.07
N PHE A 290 4.26 6.94 -26.21
CA PHE A 290 3.04 7.71 -25.93
C PHE A 290 2.69 8.71 -27.05
N GLY A 291 3.61 8.99 -27.93
CA GLY A 291 3.48 9.96 -29.02
C GLY A 291 3.61 11.40 -28.57
N THR A 292 2.88 11.82 -27.54
CA THR A 292 2.93 13.19 -26.99
C THR A 292 3.12 13.22 -25.49
N ALA A 293 3.72 14.32 -24.98
CA ALA A 293 3.87 14.55 -23.54
C ALA A 293 2.51 14.57 -22.82
N GLU A 294 1.47 15.11 -23.46
CA GLU A 294 0.13 15.18 -22.88
C GLU A 294 -0.52 13.78 -22.77
N THR A 295 -0.33 12.93 -23.77
CA THR A 295 -0.79 11.53 -23.70
C THR A 295 -0.07 10.76 -22.60
N MET A 296 1.25 10.94 -22.50
CA MET A 296 2.05 10.36 -21.38
C MET A 296 1.54 10.88 -20.04
N ARG A 297 1.38 12.19 -19.86
CA ARG A 297 0.92 12.81 -18.62
C ARG A 297 -0.42 12.23 -18.15
N ARG A 298 -1.39 12.15 -19.05
CA ARG A 298 -2.72 11.62 -18.75
C ARG A 298 -2.68 10.13 -18.33
N ASN A 299 -1.91 9.30 -19.04
CA ASN A 299 -1.74 7.90 -18.70
C ASN A 299 -0.96 7.72 -17.38
N PHE A 300 0.09 8.53 -17.20
CA PHE A 300 0.92 8.50 -16.01
C PHE A 300 0.13 8.89 -14.75
N VAL A 301 -0.63 10.00 -14.80
CA VAL A 301 -1.50 10.40 -13.68
C VAL A 301 -2.55 9.32 -13.38
N ARG A 302 -3.17 8.73 -14.41
CA ARG A 302 -4.16 7.66 -14.21
C ARG A 302 -3.57 6.42 -13.52
N ARG A 303 -2.30 6.07 -13.80
CA ARG A 303 -1.66 4.83 -13.32
C ARG A 303 -0.75 5.03 -12.12
N VAL A 304 -0.16 6.19 -11.97
CA VAL A 304 0.84 6.51 -10.93
C VAL A 304 0.30 7.52 -9.90
N GLY A 305 -0.85 8.15 -10.19
CA GLY A 305 -1.51 9.08 -9.28
C GLY A 305 -0.95 10.50 -9.28
N ILE A 306 0.25 10.72 -9.82
CA ILE A 306 0.90 12.04 -9.87
C ILE A 306 1.48 12.34 -11.26
N PRO A 307 1.67 13.63 -11.63
CA PRO A 307 2.27 14.01 -12.90
C PRO A 307 3.74 13.57 -13.02
N PRO A 308 4.27 13.32 -14.26
CA PRO A 308 5.65 12.92 -14.50
C PRO A 308 6.70 13.85 -13.89
N ASP A 309 6.49 15.17 -13.98
CA ASP A 309 7.43 16.15 -13.40
C ASP A 309 7.47 16.11 -11.88
N GLN A 310 6.34 15.85 -11.24
CA GLN A 310 6.26 15.68 -9.79
C GLN A 310 6.90 14.35 -9.39
N TYR A 311 6.68 13.28 -10.14
CA TYR A 311 7.31 11.98 -9.93
C TYR A 311 8.83 12.10 -9.99
N ARG A 312 9.39 12.76 -11.02
CA ARG A 312 10.83 13.00 -11.13
C ARG A 312 11.39 13.69 -9.90
N LYS A 313 10.75 14.76 -9.41
CA LYS A 313 11.20 15.49 -8.21
C LYS A 313 11.27 14.62 -6.97
N SER A 314 10.44 13.58 -6.91
CA SER A 314 10.35 12.67 -5.74
C SER A 314 11.32 11.50 -5.81
N PHE A 315 11.73 11.06 -7.01
CA PHE A 315 12.43 9.80 -7.22
C PHE A 315 13.71 9.89 -8.05
N ALA A 316 13.96 10.99 -8.78
CA ALA A 316 15.24 11.16 -9.47
C ALA A 316 16.38 11.26 -8.46
N HIS A 317 17.52 10.67 -8.80
CA HIS A 317 18.73 10.80 -8.02
C HIS A 317 19.11 12.30 -7.96
N GLY A 318 19.08 12.90 -6.77
CA GLY A 318 19.49 14.28 -6.59
C GLY A 318 20.94 14.43 -7.06
N SER A 319 21.15 15.26 -8.06
CA SER A 319 22.49 15.79 -8.34
C SER A 319 22.92 16.55 -7.10
N ALA A 320 23.87 16.00 -6.34
CA ALA A 320 24.49 16.63 -5.20
C ALA A 320 25.26 17.89 -5.64
#